data_3280ec07c1d60e35fb8d7e8eed712c19
#
_entry.id   3280ec07c1d60e35fb8d7e8eed712c19
#
_cell.length_a   1.000
_cell.length_b   1.000
_cell.length_c   1.000
_cell.angle_alpha   90.00
_cell.angle_beta   90.00
_cell.angle_gamma   90.00
#
_symmetry.space_group_name_H-M   'P 1'
#
loop_
_entity.id
_entity.type
_entity.pdbx_description
1 polymer ?
#
loop_
_entity_poly.entity_id
_entity_poly.type
_entity_poly.pdbx_seq_one_letter_code
_entity_poly.pdbx_strand_id
1 'polypeptide(L)'
;ELWSEALYGEVDFARGRLTIELTKGMTVIDVDGSPPPPALALAAVSAVAGALRRFDLSGSIAIDFPTISAKAAGQGVDAALSQALDDWPHERTAMNGFGLVQIVARRDRPSLLELLARRPDATARMLMRRAERVREPGTLELSANPCVRAAVRDGWEAELARRTGRQIRWREDPALALT
;
A
#
# COMPACT_ATOMS: atom_id res chain seq x y z
N GLU A 1 -7.44 4.82 5.52
CA GLU A 1 -6.77 5.03 4.21
C GLU A 1 -5.37 4.42 4.23
N LEU A 2 -4.41 4.91 5.02
CA LEU A 2 -3.03 4.40 5.10
C LEU A 2 -2.91 2.86 5.26
N TRP A 3 -3.71 2.28 6.17
CA TRP A 3 -3.70 0.84 6.42
C TRP A 3 -4.25 0.02 5.26
N SER A 4 -5.27 0.53 4.57
CA SER A 4 -5.83 -0.13 3.39
C SER A 4 -4.86 -0.07 2.23
N GLU A 5 -4.27 1.11 1.97
CA GLU A 5 -3.24 1.29 0.95
C GLU A 5 -2.07 0.33 1.17
N ALA A 6 -1.55 0.25 2.41
CA ALA A 6 -0.43 -0.62 2.72
C ALA A 6 -0.78 -2.13 2.70
N LEU A 7 -2.02 -2.50 3.03
CA LEU A 7 -2.46 -3.90 2.99
C LEU A 7 -2.61 -4.42 1.57
N TYR A 8 -3.14 -3.59 0.68
CA TYR A 8 -3.36 -3.96 -0.73
C TYR A 8 -2.18 -3.60 -1.63
N GLY A 9 -1.27 -2.75 -1.16
CA GLY A 9 -0.17 -2.22 -1.97
C GLY A 9 -0.65 -1.25 -3.05
N GLU A 10 -1.83 -0.62 -2.88
CA GLU A 10 -2.42 0.27 -3.87
C GLU A 10 -2.54 1.68 -3.34
N VAL A 11 -2.08 2.67 -4.12
CA VAL A 11 -2.17 4.10 -3.81
C VAL A 11 -2.76 4.84 -4.98
N ASP A 12 -3.98 5.33 -4.82
CA ASP A 12 -4.63 6.15 -5.85
C ASP A 12 -4.07 7.58 -5.84
N PHE A 13 -3.93 8.16 -7.03
CA PHE A 13 -3.57 9.57 -7.23
C PHE A 13 -4.37 10.17 -8.41
N ALA A 14 -4.27 11.47 -8.62
CA ALA A 14 -5.17 12.21 -9.52
C ALA A 14 -5.30 11.66 -10.96
N ARG A 15 -4.28 10.96 -11.48
CA ARG A 15 -4.27 10.43 -12.85
C ARG A 15 -4.15 8.92 -12.93
N GLY A 16 -4.00 8.22 -11.81
CA GLY A 16 -3.78 6.78 -11.84
C GLY A 16 -3.62 6.18 -10.46
N ARG A 17 -2.90 5.08 -10.45
CA ARG A 17 -2.63 4.25 -9.26
C ARG A 17 -1.19 3.80 -9.25
N LEU A 18 -0.61 3.73 -8.06
CA LEU A 18 0.60 2.95 -7.80
C LEU A 18 0.20 1.57 -7.34
N THR A 19 0.80 0.55 -7.92
CA THR A 19 0.76 -0.82 -7.40
C THR A 19 2.13 -1.16 -6.81
N ILE A 20 2.17 -1.50 -5.53
CA ILE A 20 3.40 -1.74 -4.77
C ILE A 20 3.47 -3.20 -4.38
N GLU A 21 4.45 -3.91 -4.90
CA GLU A 21 4.64 -5.33 -4.66
C GLU A 21 5.97 -5.61 -3.95
N LEU A 22 5.90 -6.46 -2.93
CA LEU A 22 7.08 -6.99 -2.24
C LEU A 22 7.52 -8.28 -2.92
N THR A 23 8.67 -8.26 -3.55
CA THR A 23 9.33 -9.47 -4.05
C THR A 23 10.41 -9.95 -3.07
N LYS A 24 11.03 -11.10 -3.34
CA LYS A 24 12.14 -11.62 -2.50
C LYS A 24 13.38 -10.73 -2.51
N GLY A 25 13.59 -9.98 -3.57
CA GLY A 25 14.83 -9.20 -3.78
C GLY A 25 14.65 -7.70 -3.74
N MET A 26 13.45 -7.20 -3.99
CA MET A 26 13.18 -5.76 -4.05
C MET A 26 11.70 -5.45 -3.90
N THR A 27 11.38 -4.20 -3.60
CA THR A 27 10.03 -3.65 -3.74
C THR A 27 9.87 -3.11 -5.16
N VAL A 28 8.78 -3.45 -5.83
CA VAL A 28 8.44 -2.92 -7.16
C VAL A 28 7.26 -1.96 -7.00
N ILE A 29 7.35 -0.79 -7.61
CA ILE A 29 6.29 0.21 -7.68
C ILE A 29 5.95 0.40 -9.16
N ASP A 30 4.79 -0.07 -9.56
CA ASP A 30 4.25 0.12 -10.91
C ASP A 30 3.34 1.34 -10.97
N VAL A 31 3.41 2.11 -12.06
CA VAL A 31 2.67 3.36 -12.25
C VAL A 31 1.70 3.21 -13.40
N ASP A 32 0.45 2.95 -13.07
CA ASP A 32 -0.65 2.82 -14.03
C ASP A 32 -1.59 4.02 -14.03
N GLY A 33 -2.18 4.34 -15.18
CA GLY A 33 -3.20 5.38 -15.24
C GLY A 33 -3.50 5.94 -16.63
N SER A 34 -4.06 7.13 -16.62
CA SER A 34 -4.61 7.77 -17.83
C SER A 34 -3.54 8.53 -18.64
N PRO A 35 -3.48 8.32 -19.98
CA PRO A 35 -2.55 9.03 -20.84
C PRO A 35 -2.76 10.57 -20.82
N PRO A 36 -1.79 11.36 -21.29
CA PRO A 36 -0.54 10.93 -21.92
C PRO A 36 0.54 10.51 -20.89
N PRO A 37 1.47 9.60 -21.28
CA PRO A 37 2.49 9.05 -20.40
C PRO A 37 3.32 10.09 -19.62
N PRO A 38 3.80 11.18 -20.21
CA PRO A 38 4.58 12.18 -19.47
C PRO A 38 3.79 12.86 -18.34
N ALA A 39 2.51 13.14 -18.57
CA ALA A 39 1.65 13.77 -17.59
C ALA A 39 1.28 12.80 -16.46
N LEU A 40 1.10 11.52 -16.77
CA LEU A 40 0.89 10.46 -15.80
C LEU A 40 2.13 10.30 -14.91
N ALA A 41 3.31 10.14 -15.52
CA ALA A 41 4.56 9.98 -14.79
C ALA A 41 4.86 11.17 -13.86
N LEU A 42 4.66 12.41 -14.36
CA LEU A 42 4.86 13.60 -13.54
C LEU A 42 3.88 13.68 -12.35
N ALA A 43 2.61 13.32 -12.57
CA ALA A 43 1.61 13.28 -11.50
C ALA A 43 1.91 12.18 -10.45
N ALA A 44 2.53 11.09 -10.86
CA ALA A 44 2.90 9.99 -9.98
C ALA A 44 4.06 10.34 -9.03
N VAL A 45 4.92 11.29 -9.36
CA VAL A 45 6.11 11.63 -8.56
C VAL A 45 5.79 11.89 -7.10
N SER A 46 4.79 12.71 -6.82
CA SER A 46 4.39 13.04 -5.44
C SER A 46 3.79 11.83 -4.71
N ALA A 47 3.02 11.00 -5.42
CA ALA A 47 2.45 9.78 -4.87
C ALA A 47 3.55 8.76 -4.51
N VAL A 48 4.53 8.57 -5.40
CA VAL A 48 5.72 7.72 -5.16
C VAL A 48 6.50 8.22 -3.95
N ALA A 49 6.88 9.49 -3.93
CA ALA A 49 7.62 10.08 -2.81
C ALA A 49 6.85 9.96 -1.47
N GLY A 50 5.54 10.16 -1.52
CA GLY A 50 4.65 9.98 -0.39
C GLY A 50 4.57 8.52 0.08
N ALA A 51 4.45 7.57 -0.84
CA ALA A 51 4.41 6.14 -0.53
C ALA A 51 5.72 5.64 0.09
N LEU A 52 6.87 6.03 -0.46
CA LEU A 52 8.19 5.70 0.06
C LEU A 52 8.32 6.07 1.56
N ARG A 53 7.87 7.29 1.92
CA ARG A 53 7.93 7.78 3.30
C ARG A 53 6.86 7.17 4.21
N ARG A 54 5.59 7.19 3.77
CA ARG A 54 4.45 6.74 4.59
C ARG A 54 4.52 5.25 4.94
N PHE A 55 5.03 4.45 4.01
CA PHE A 55 5.15 3.00 4.21
C PHE A 55 6.52 2.58 4.71
N ASP A 56 7.44 3.54 4.87
CA ASP A 56 8.82 3.27 5.29
C ASP A 56 9.51 2.26 4.35
N LEU A 57 9.33 2.45 3.04
CA LEU A 57 9.93 1.58 2.04
C LEU A 57 11.44 1.80 2.01
N SER A 58 12.19 0.71 2.00
CA SER A 58 13.65 0.74 2.10
C SER A 58 14.27 -0.50 1.44
N GLY A 59 15.57 -0.56 1.37
CA GLY A 59 16.29 -1.58 0.61
C GLY A 59 16.32 -1.28 -0.87
N SER A 60 16.26 -2.30 -1.71
CA SER A 60 16.21 -2.16 -3.17
C SER A 60 14.76 -1.91 -3.62
N ILE A 61 14.54 -0.86 -4.38
CA ILE A 61 13.24 -0.45 -4.90
C ILE A 61 13.37 -0.18 -6.40
N ALA A 62 12.46 -0.73 -7.19
CA ALA A 62 12.32 -0.42 -8.61
C ALA A 62 11.00 0.34 -8.80
N ILE A 63 11.06 1.46 -9.54
CA ILE A 63 9.87 2.22 -9.94
C ILE A 63 9.75 2.11 -11.45
N ASP A 64 8.63 1.57 -11.91
CA ASP A 64 8.30 1.44 -13.33
C ASP A 64 7.31 2.52 -13.73
N PHE A 65 7.84 3.61 -14.27
CA PHE A 65 7.05 4.68 -14.86
C PHE A 65 6.64 4.33 -16.29
N PRO A 66 5.54 4.86 -16.80
CA PRO A 66 5.18 4.66 -18.20
C PRO A 66 6.29 5.14 -19.14
N THR A 67 6.55 4.36 -20.19
CA THR A 67 7.59 4.68 -21.17
C THR A 67 7.33 6.04 -21.83
N ILE A 68 8.31 6.93 -21.81
CA ILE A 68 8.25 8.29 -22.34
C ILE A 68 9.20 8.40 -23.53
N SER A 69 8.67 8.52 -24.74
CA SER A 69 9.48 8.59 -25.96
C SER A 69 10.26 9.92 -26.10
N ALA A 70 9.72 11.02 -25.54
CA ALA A 70 10.36 12.32 -25.59
C ALA A 70 11.41 12.47 -24.49
N LYS A 71 12.69 12.46 -24.85
CA LYS A 71 13.82 12.55 -23.91
C LYS A 71 13.71 13.72 -22.92
N ALA A 72 13.33 14.91 -23.40
CA ALA A 72 13.17 16.09 -22.54
C ALA A 72 12.07 15.92 -21.49
N ALA A 73 10.97 15.24 -21.84
CA ALA A 73 9.88 14.95 -20.89
C ALA A 73 10.32 13.93 -19.83
N GLY A 74 11.06 12.88 -20.23
CA GLY A 74 11.65 11.92 -19.29
C GLY A 74 12.63 12.58 -18.33
N GLN A 75 13.48 13.47 -18.81
CA GLN A 75 14.37 14.27 -17.97
C GLN A 75 13.60 15.18 -16.98
N GLY A 76 12.46 15.73 -17.40
CA GLY A 76 11.60 16.52 -16.52
C GLY A 76 11.01 15.69 -15.36
N VAL A 77 10.56 14.47 -15.63
CA VAL A 77 10.08 13.53 -14.59
C VAL A 77 11.23 13.15 -13.65
N ASP A 78 12.40 12.84 -14.20
CA ASP A 78 13.58 12.49 -13.40
C ASP A 78 14.03 13.64 -12.48
N ALA A 79 14.02 14.88 -12.97
CA ALA A 79 14.31 16.07 -12.17
C ALA A 79 13.25 16.30 -11.08
N ALA A 80 11.97 16.13 -11.39
CA ALA A 80 10.90 16.25 -10.41
C ALA A 80 11.00 15.18 -9.31
N LEU A 81 11.34 13.93 -9.69
CA LEU A 81 11.57 12.86 -8.72
C LEU A 81 12.78 13.16 -7.82
N SER A 82 13.88 13.67 -8.38
CA SER A 82 15.04 14.11 -7.62
C SER A 82 14.68 15.15 -6.57
N GLN A 83 13.91 16.17 -6.98
CA GLN A 83 13.45 17.22 -6.07
C GLN A 83 12.50 16.67 -4.99
N ALA A 84 11.58 15.78 -5.35
CA ALA A 84 10.62 15.21 -4.42
C ALA A 84 11.27 14.29 -3.37
N LEU A 85 12.48 13.76 -3.63
CA LEU A 85 13.22 12.88 -2.75
C LEU A 85 14.47 13.54 -2.11
N ASP A 86 14.67 14.83 -2.27
CA ASP A 86 15.88 15.54 -1.84
C ASP A 86 16.16 15.41 -0.33
N ASP A 87 15.12 15.39 0.49
CA ASP A 87 15.20 15.24 1.96
C ASP A 87 15.17 13.79 2.46
N TRP A 88 15.09 12.81 1.54
CA TRP A 88 15.03 11.39 1.89
C TRP A 88 16.33 10.68 1.52
N PRO A 89 17.07 10.11 2.50
CA PRO A 89 18.38 9.51 2.25
C PRO A 89 18.31 8.27 1.35
N HIS A 90 18.84 8.35 0.14
CA HIS A 90 18.86 7.27 -0.83
C HIS A 90 19.97 7.47 -1.88
N GLU A 91 20.25 6.40 -2.61
CA GLU A 91 20.96 6.43 -3.89
C GLU A 91 20.01 5.97 -4.99
N ARG A 92 20.10 6.54 -6.18
CA ARG A 92 19.25 6.13 -7.30
C ARG A 92 19.95 6.25 -8.66
N THR A 93 19.44 5.51 -9.63
CA THR A 93 19.77 5.72 -11.03
C THR A 93 18.94 6.88 -11.61
N ALA A 94 19.39 7.48 -12.70
CA ALA A 94 18.53 8.26 -13.56
C ALA A 94 17.47 7.35 -14.19
N MET A 95 16.32 7.94 -14.58
CA MET A 95 15.30 7.21 -15.34
C MET A 95 15.89 6.75 -16.69
N ASN A 96 15.78 5.47 -16.99
CA ASN A 96 16.22 4.92 -18.25
C ASN A 96 15.19 5.12 -19.38
N GLY A 97 15.52 4.73 -20.61
CA GLY A 97 14.64 4.89 -21.78
C GLY A 97 13.34 4.08 -21.73
N PHE A 98 13.20 3.15 -20.81
CA PHE A 98 11.98 2.36 -20.60
C PHE A 98 11.09 2.88 -19.47
N GLY A 99 11.53 3.90 -18.73
CA GLY A 99 10.80 4.46 -17.60
C GLY A 99 11.27 3.95 -16.24
N LEU A 100 12.20 3.00 -16.20
CA LEU A 100 12.66 2.38 -14.95
C LEU A 100 13.63 3.29 -14.18
N VAL A 101 13.37 3.42 -12.88
CA VAL A 101 14.28 4.01 -11.88
C VAL A 101 14.56 2.99 -10.81
N GLN A 102 15.82 2.82 -10.44
CA GLN A 102 16.22 1.98 -9.31
C GLN A 102 16.66 2.87 -8.15
N ILE A 103 16.20 2.53 -6.95
CA ILE A 103 16.55 3.23 -5.71
C ILE A 103 17.11 2.22 -4.72
N VAL A 104 18.11 2.64 -3.96
CA VAL A 104 18.61 1.92 -2.79
C VAL A 104 18.55 2.86 -1.59
N ALA A 105 17.78 2.49 -0.59
CA ALA A 105 17.67 3.22 0.66
C ALA A 105 18.08 2.33 1.83
N ARG A 106 18.72 2.92 2.86
CA ARG A 106 19.11 2.16 4.04
C ARG A 106 17.89 1.56 4.72
N ARG A 107 18.00 0.27 5.06
CA ARG A 107 16.93 -0.47 5.72
C ARG A 107 17.24 -0.59 7.22
N ASP A 108 16.53 0.16 8.03
CA ASP A 108 16.67 0.11 9.49
C ASP A 108 15.57 -0.75 10.15
N ARG A 109 14.43 -0.91 9.50
CA ARG A 109 13.28 -1.69 9.99
C ARG A 109 12.43 -2.23 8.82
N PRO A 110 11.52 -3.18 9.09
CA PRO A 110 10.56 -3.64 8.08
C PRO A 110 9.60 -2.52 7.68
N SER A 111 9.28 -2.44 6.38
CA SER A 111 8.26 -1.54 5.88
C SER A 111 6.86 -1.90 6.41
N LEU A 112 5.91 -0.95 6.31
CA LEU A 112 4.53 -1.21 6.70
C LEU A 112 3.91 -2.34 5.88
N LEU A 113 4.24 -2.45 4.58
CA LEU A 113 3.78 -3.55 3.74
C LEU A 113 4.30 -4.90 4.24
N GLU A 114 5.58 -4.98 4.64
CA GLU A 114 6.15 -6.22 5.18
C GLU A 114 5.50 -6.64 6.51
N LEU A 115 5.20 -5.66 7.37
CA LEU A 115 4.49 -5.92 8.61
C LEU A 115 3.07 -6.42 8.37
N LEU A 116 2.42 -5.98 7.30
CA LEU A 116 1.07 -6.38 6.90
C LEU A 116 1.05 -7.61 6.00
N ALA A 117 2.19 -8.06 5.48
CA ALA A 117 2.30 -9.27 4.66
C ALA A 117 1.87 -10.55 5.41
N ARG A 118 1.80 -10.54 6.74
CA ARG A 118 1.10 -11.54 7.55
C ARG A 118 -0.41 -11.31 7.47
N ARG A 119 -0.94 -11.54 6.31
CA ARG A 119 -2.31 -11.19 5.91
C ARG A 119 -3.43 -11.53 6.91
N PRO A 120 -3.49 -12.71 7.56
CA PRO A 120 -4.57 -13.02 8.51
C PRO A 120 -4.60 -12.06 9.71
N ASP A 121 -3.46 -11.72 10.31
CA ASP A 121 -3.36 -10.79 11.44
C ASP A 121 -3.81 -9.37 11.04
N ALA A 122 -3.33 -8.91 9.88
CA ALA A 122 -3.66 -7.59 9.35
C ALA A 122 -5.15 -7.51 9.00
N THR A 123 -5.68 -8.53 8.32
CA THR A 123 -7.10 -8.62 7.95
C THR A 123 -7.99 -8.68 9.18
N ALA A 124 -7.62 -9.44 10.22
CA ALA A 124 -8.35 -9.48 11.47
C ALA A 124 -8.46 -8.08 12.13
N ARG A 125 -7.34 -7.34 12.17
CA ARG A 125 -7.34 -5.94 12.67
C ARG A 125 -8.25 -5.03 11.84
N MET A 126 -8.19 -5.14 10.52
CA MET A 126 -9.02 -4.35 9.61
C MET A 126 -10.50 -4.68 9.75
N LEU A 127 -10.84 -5.99 9.88
CA LEU A 127 -12.20 -6.44 10.09
C LEU A 127 -12.78 -5.83 11.38
N MET A 128 -12.06 -5.93 12.51
CA MET A 128 -12.49 -5.33 13.77
C MET A 128 -12.70 -3.83 13.66
N ARG A 129 -11.80 -3.14 12.98
CA ARG A 129 -11.87 -1.69 12.79
C ARG A 129 -13.02 -1.25 11.88
N ARG A 130 -13.34 -2.05 10.84
CA ARG A 130 -14.51 -1.83 9.98
C ARG A 130 -15.79 -2.09 10.77
N ALA A 131 -15.85 -3.18 11.52
CA ALA A 131 -17.00 -3.54 12.35
C ALA A 131 -17.33 -2.46 13.39
N GLU A 132 -16.33 -1.84 14.04
CA GLU A 132 -16.51 -0.74 14.98
C GLU A 132 -17.19 0.49 14.35
N ARG A 133 -17.03 0.69 13.03
CA ARG A 133 -17.58 1.84 12.29
C ARG A 133 -18.96 1.61 11.70
N VAL A 134 -19.45 0.39 11.75
CA VAL A 134 -20.80 0.05 11.25
C VAL A 134 -21.85 0.73 12.13
N ARG A 135 -22.70 1.55 11.52
CA ARG A 135 -23.71 2.35 12.24
C ARG A 135 -25.11 1.76 12.22
N GLU A 136 -25.37 0.80 11.34
CA GLU A 136 -26.65 0.10 11.22
C GLU A 136 -26.96 -0.65 12.53
N PRO A 137 -28.18 -0.56 13.06
CA PRO A 137 -28.53 -1.20 14.33
C PRO A 137 -28.60 -2.73 14.20
N GLY A 138 -28.55 -3.44 15.34
CA GLY A 138 -28.70 -4.89 15.41
C GLY A 138 -27.39 -5.64 15.67
N THR A 139 -27.40 -6.95 15.50
CA THR A 139 -26.23 -7.83 15.68
C THR A 139 -25.18 -7.54 14.60
N LEU A 140 -23.90 -7.50 14.98
CA LEU A 140 -22.78 -7.43 14.05
C LEU A 140 -22.45 -8.86 13.58
N GLU A 141 -22.72 -9.16 12.32
CA GLU A 141 -22.22 -10.38 11.70
C GLU A 141 -20.86 -10.14 11.04
N LEU A 142 -19.85 -10.85 11.52
CA LEU A 142 -18.47 -10.78 11.00
C LEU A 142 -18.20 -12.01 10.14
N SER A 143 -18.16 -11.82 8.82
CA SER A 143 -17.84 -12.89 7.87
C SER A 143 -16.33 -12.87 7.58
N ALA A 144 -15.65 -14.00 7.77
CA ALA A 144 -14.21 -14.10 7.57
C ALA A 144 -13.77 -15.51 7.18
N ASN A 145 -12.61 -15.57 6.51
CA ASN A 145 -11.89 -16.84 6.36
C ASN A 145 -11.48 -17.39 7.74
N PRO A 146 -11.52 -18.72 7.97
CA PRO A 146 -11.13 -19.33 9.23
C PRO A 146 -9.74 -18.91 9.75
N CYS A 147 -8.77 -18.70 8.84
CA CYS A 147 -7.44 -18.21 9.22
C CYS A 147 -7.48 -16.79 9.80
N VAL A 148 -8.35 -15.93 9.27
CA VAL A 148 -8.57 -14.56 9.78
C VAL A 148 -9.27 -14.61 11.14
N ARG A 149 -10.27 -15.49 11.30
CA ARG A 149 -10.95 -15.70 12.57
C ARG A 149 -9.96 -16.18 13.64
N ALA A 150 -9.09 -17.14 13.31
CA ALA A 150 -8.06 -17.66 14.21
C ALA A 150 -7.00 -16.61 14.60
N ALA A 151 -6.81 -15.57 13.78
CA ALA A 151 -5.89 -14.47 14.06
C ALA A 151 -6.50 -13.36 14.95
N VAL A 152 -7.77 -13.43 15.26
CA VAL A 152 -8.41 -12.52 16.23
C VAL A 152 -7.89 -12.84 17.63
N ARG A 153 -7.27 -11.83 18.26
CA ARG A 153 -6.66 -12.02 19.59
C ARG A 153 -7.71 -12.02 20.69
N ASP A 154 -7.35 -12.69 21.80
CA ASP A 154 -8.19 -12.70 23.00
C ASP A 154 -8.57 -11.27 23.44
N GLY A 155 -9.84 -11.12 23.80
CA GLY A 155 -10.39 -9.84 24.25
C GLY A 155 -10.84 -8.87 23.14
N TRP A 156 -10.42 -9.03 21.88
CA TRP A 156 -10.83 -8.10 20.82
C TRP A 156 -12.33 -8.13 20.54
N GLU A 157 -12.92 -9.30 20.56
CA GLU A 157 -14.36 -9.46 20.38
C GLU A 157 -15.16 -8.83 21.52
N ALA A 158 -14.75 -9.07 22.75
CA ALA A 158 -15.36 -8.48 23.93
C ALA A 158 -15.25 -6.95 23.91
N GLU A 159 -14.09 -6.42 23.52
CA GLU A 159 -13.88 -4.98 23.40
C GLU A 159 -14.70 -4.36 22.27
N LEU A 160 -14.83 -5.03 21.12
CA LEU A 160 -15.70 -4.60 20.04
C LEU A 160 -17.17 -4.56 20.48
N ALA A 161 -17.66 -5.62 21.16
CA ALA A 161 -18.98 -5.66 21.72
C ALA A 161 -19.23 -4.53 22.73
N ARG A 162 -18.26 -4.29 23.62
CA ARG A 162 -18.33 -3.19 24.61
C ARG A 162 -18.39 -1.80 23.94
N ARG A 163 -17.58 -1.55 22.91
CA ARG A 163 -17.53 -0.26 22.19
C ARG A 163 -18.77 0.01 21.36
N THR A 164 -19.31 -1.03 20.73
CA THR A 164 -20.46 -0.89 19.84
C THR A 164 -21.81 -1.07 20.54
N GLY A 165 -21.82 -1.64 21.75
CA GLY A 165 -23.04 -2.03 22.46
C GLY A 165 -23.83 -3.16 21.78
N ARG A 166 -23.18 -3.94 20.90
CA ARG A 166 -23.82 -4.89 20.01
C ARG A 166 -23.34 -6.31 20.27
N GLN A 167 -24.21 -7.28 20.02
CA GLN A 167 -23.81 -8.68 19.97
C GLN A 167 -23.03 -8.94 18.69
N ILE A 168 -21.98 -9.77 18.82
CA ILE A 168 -21.12 -10.18 17.71
C ILE A 168 -21.45 -11.62 17.35
N ARG A 169 -21.63 -11.88 16.07
CA ARG A 169 -21.82 -13.20 15.52
C ARG A 169 -20.81 -13.43 14.41
N TRP A 170 -20.20 -14.60 14.41
CA TRP A 170 -19.24 -15.00 13.38
C TRP A 170 -19.89 -15.89 12.34
N ARG A 171 -19.50 -15.68 11.11
CA ARG A 171 -19.75 -16.57 9.99
C ARG A 171 -18.42 -16.86 9.31
N GLU A 172 -17.96 -18.10 9.42
CA GLU A 172 -16.74 -18.55 8.77
C GLU A 172 -17.05 -18.99 7.34
N ASP A 173 -16.26 -18.49 6.38
CA ASP A 173 -16.36 -18.82 4.98
C ASP A 173 -14.96 -19.00 4.39
N PRO A 174 -14.53 -20.24 4.10
CA PRO A 174 -13.22 -20.54 3.52
C PRO A 174 -13.00 -19.93 2.13
N ALA A 175 -14.07 -19.57 1.41
CA ALA A 175 -13.98 -18.96 0.09
C ALA A 175 -13.63 -17.46 0.16
N LEU A 176 -13.76 -16.83 1.33
CA LEU A 176 -13.35 -15.44 1.48
C LEU A 176 -11.83 -15.31 1.41
N ALA A 177 -11.37 -14.25 0.75
CA ALA A 177 -9.96 -13.92 0.66
C ALA A 177 -9.36 -13.66 2.06
N LEU A 178 -8.04 -13.82 2.16
CA LEU A 178 -7.28 -13.49 3.38
C LEU A 178 -6.99 -11.98 3.49
N THR A 179 -7.57 -11.20 2.57
CA THR A 179 -7.41 -9.73 2.47
C THR A 179 -8.74 -9.02 2.64
#